data_8a6ecf38d34322c704310b8ffba4b6ea
#
_entry.id   8a6ecf38d34322c704310b8ffba4b6ea
#
_cell.length_a   1.000
_cell.length_b   1.000
_cell.length_c   1.000
_cell.angle_alpha   90.00
_cell.angle_beta   90.00
_cell.angle_gamma   90.00
#
_symmetry.space_group_name_H-M   'P 1'
#
loop_
_entity.id
_entity.type
_entity.pdbx_description
1 polymer ?
#
loop_
_entity_poly.entity_id
_entity_poly.type
_entity_poly.pdbx_seq_one_letter_code
_entity_poly.pdbx_strand_id
1 'polypeptide(L)'
;MRKKILFIDRDGTIIREPETDFQVDELSKFCFFPGVIGALRKIAEETDYRLVLVTNQDGLGTGRFPAETFWPLQQLMERTLEGEGIVFDEILIDSSLPEEYSFGRKPGIGLVEKYLNENLDYENSYVIGDRLTDMQLAANMGLKGIYLGMQDWKDLPVVYVSRDWNMIYAFLKQRSRRVERVRKTEETNVRISLNLEGSGRGKVHTGIAFFDHMLLQVARHGGVDLEIEVRGDLEVDEHHTIEDTGLVLGECFRTALGSKKGIERYGFALPMDDSKTEVLLDFGGRMYLKWEVEFSREYVGDCPTEMIRHFFASFCQGCMCNLHVKADGENTHHLIESIFKAFARSVRAAVRQTGITVPSSKGMI
;
A
#
# COMPACT_ATOMS: atom_id res chain seq x y z
N MET A 1 -9.45 -9.09 1.79
CA MET A 1 -8.70 -7.81 1.86
C MET A 1 -9.62 -6.70 1.43
N ARG A 2 -9.55 -5.52 2.06
CA ARG A 2 -10.25 -4.32 1.60
C ARG A 2 -9.67 -3.84 0.28
N LYS A 3 -10.51 -3.26 -0.58
CA LYS A 3 -10.12 -2.80 -1.91
C LYS A 3 -9.64 -1.36 -1.85
N LYS A 4 -8.48 -1.08 -2.41
CA LYS A 4 -7.97 0.28 -2.63
C LYS A 4 -8.48 0.78 -3.97
N ILE A 5 -9.18 1.90 -3.99
CA ILE A 5 -9.82 2.44 -5.20
C ILE A 5 -9.35 3.87 -5.44
N LEU A 6 -9.04 4.17 -6.70
CA LEU A 6 -8.85 5.53 -7.19
C LEU A 6 -10.09 5.92 -8.00
N PHE A 7 -10.83 6.89 -7.50
CA PHE A 7 -11.92 7.54 -8.21
C PHE A 7 -11.32 8.72 -8.97
N ILE A 8 -11.29 8.64 -10.28
CA ILE A 8 -10.53 9.57 -11.13
C ILE A 8 -11.50 10.35 -11.98
N ASP A 9 -11.40 11.67 -11.95
CA ASP A 9 -12.13 12.53 -12.87
C ASP A 9 -11.57 12.45 -14.28
N ARG A 10 -12.36 12.88 -15.28
CA ARG A 10 -12.02 12.81 -16.69
C ARG A 10 -11.42 14.12 -17.21
N ASP A 11 -12.24 15.17 -17.25
CA ASP A 11 -11.91 16.44 -17.87
C ASP A 11 -11.05 17.30 -16.94
N GLY A 12 -9.94 17.86 -17.42
CA GLY A 12 -8.93 18.53 -16.60
C GLY A 12 -8.01 17.57 -15.86
N THR A 13 -8.30 16.27 -15.86
CA THR A 13 -7.58 15.23 -15.07
C THR A 13 -6.91 14.19 -15.97
N ILE A 14 -7.67 13.39 -16.74
CA ILE A 14 -7.13 12.43 -17.72
C ILE A 14 -6.94 13.10 -19.07
N ILE A 15 -7.92 13.87 -19.50
CA ILE A 15 -7.84 14.68 -20.71
C ILE A 15 -7.84 16.15 -20.36
N ARG A 16 -7.18 16.97 -21.19
CA ARG A 16 -7.19 18.42 -21.01
C ARG A 16 -8.59 18.95 -21.31
N GLU A 17 -9.05 19.86 -20.48
CA GLU A 17 -10.27 20.60 -20.71
C GLU A 17 -9.96 21.87 -21.52
N PRO A 18 -10.73 22.21 -22.57
CA PRO A 18 -10.59 23.46 -23.29
C PRO A 18 -10.94 24.66 -22.39
N GLU A 19 -10.12 25.71 -22.42
CA GLU A 19 -10.34 26.91 -21.60
C GLU A 19 -11.53 27.78 -22.08
N THR A 20 -12.00 27.55 -23.30
CA THR A 20 -13.02 28.41 -23.95
C THR A 20 -14.44 28.02 -23.60
N ASP A 21 -14.75 26.73 -23.58
CA ASP A 21 -16.13 26.22 -23.45
C ASP A 21 -16.23 25.03 -22.48
N PHE A 22 -15.10 24.58 -21.93
CA PHE A 22 -15.02 23.47 -20.94
C PHE A 22 -15.64 22.17 -21.45
N GLN A 23 -15.70 21.96 -22.77
CA GLN A 23 -16.37 20.82 -23.39
C GLN A 23 -15.48 20.16 -24.44
N VAL A 24 -15.26 18.85 -24.32
CA VAL A 24 -14.50 18.05 -25.28
C VAL A 24 -15.50 17.33 -26.20
N ASP A 25 -15.94 18.00 -27.23
CA ASP A 25 -17.00 17.58 -28.15
C ASP A 25 -16.51 17.33 -29.60
N GLU A 26 -15.24 17.61 -29.90
CA GLU A 26 -14.60 17.33 -31.17
C GLU A 26 -13.17 16.83 -31.02
N LEU A 27 -12.67 16.11 -32.03
CA LEU A 27 -11.34 15.50 -32.01
C LEU A 27 -10.19 16.52 -31.86
N SER A 28 -10.37 17.72 -32.39
CA SER A 28 -9.40 18.81 -32.28
C SER A 28 -9.16 19.29 -30.84
N LYS A 29 -10.15 19.12 -29.98
CA LYS A 29 -10.09 19.43 -28.54
C LYS A 29 -9.60 18.27 -27.71
N PHE A 30 -9.56 17.07 -28.25
CA PHE A 30 -9.16 15.87 -27.49
C PHE A 30 -7.65 15.80 -27.33
N CYS A 31 -7.19 15.89 -26.09
CA CYS A 31 -5.77 15.79 -25.76
C CYS A 31 -5.59 15.20 -24.35
N PHE A 32 -4.80 14.13 -24.22
CA PHE A 32 -4.45 13.60 -22.93
C PHE A 32 -3.68 14.59 -22.09
N PHE A 33 -3.91 14.55 -20.76
CA PHE A 33 -3.11 15.34 -19.82
C PHE A 33 -1.65 14.87 -19.87
N PRO A 34 -0.65 15.76 -19.78
CA PRO A 34 0.75 15.37 -19.88
C PRO A 34 1.15 14.33 -18.86
N GLY A 35 1.74 13.21 -19.31
CA GLY A 35 2.25 12.14 -18.45
C GLY A 35 1.21 11.19 -17.89
N VAL A 36 -0.10 11.44 -18.07
CA VAL A 36 -1.17 10.64 -17.47
C VAL A 36 -1.13 9.17 -17.87
N ILE A 37 -0.96 8.86 -19.16
CA ILE A 37 -0.94 7.48 -19.68
C ILE A 37 0.20 6.70 -18.99
N GLY A 38 1.43 7.24 -19.00
CA GLY A 38 2.57 6.59 -18.39
C GLY A 38 2.45 6.40 -16.87
N ALA A 39 1.82 7.36 -16.17
CA ALA A 39 1.59 7.27 -14.75
C ALA A 39 0.48 6.26 -14.40
N LEU A 40 -0.67 6.30 -15.09
CA LEU A 40 -1.78 5.35 -14.89
C LEU A 40 -1.35 3.92 -15.20
N ARG A 41 -0.55 3.71 -16.26
CA ARG A 41 0.03 2.41 -16.56
C ARG A 41 0.87 1.88 -15.38
N LYS A 42 1.79 2.70 -14.85
CA LYS A 42 2.59 2.31 -13.67
C LYS A 42 1.71 2.05 -12.44
N ILE A 43 0.67 2.85 -12.21
CA ILE A 43 -0.28 2.62 -11.12
C ILE A 43 -0.96 1.25 -11.29
N ALA A 44 -1.45 0.92 -12.48
CA ALA A 44 -2.12 -0.34 -12.78
C ALA A 44 -1.18 -1.56 -12.67
N GLU A 45 0.09 -1.41 -13.09
CA GLU A 45 1.08 -2.48 -13.10
C GLU A 45 1.73 -2.71 -11.72
N GLU A 46 2.07 -1.63 -11.01
CA GLU A 46 2.96 -1.68 -9.84
C GLU A 46 2.23 -1.52 -8.49
N THR A 47 0.92 -1.25 -8.51
CA THR A 47 0.12 -1.06 -7.29
C THR A 47 -1.14 -1.94 -7.30
N ASP A 48 -1.83 -2.01 -6.14
CA ASP A 48 -3.09 -2.75 -5.98
C ASP A 48 -4.33 -1.84 -6.09
N TYR A 49 -4.19 -0.65 -6.65
CA TYR A 49 -5.33 0.23 -6.85
C TYR A 49 -6.22 -0.26 -7.99
N ARG A 50 -7.53 -0.24 -7.74
CA ARG A 50 -8.56 -0.37 -8.77
C ARG A 50 -8.92 1.01 -9.26
N LEU A 51 -9.16 1.16 -10.56
CA LEU A 51 -9.45 2.43 -11.20
C LEU A 51 -10.94 2.54 -11.48
N VAL A 52 -11.57 3.64 -11.06
CA VAL A 52 -12.97 3.99 -11.36
C VAL A 52 -12.99 5.41 -11.90
N LEU A 53 -13.53 5.58 -13.09
CA LEU A 53 -13.75 6.91 -13.68
C LEU A 53 -15.04 7.50 -13.12
N VAL A 54 -15.03 8.77 -12.68
CA VAL A 54 -16.22 9.47 -12.19
C VAL A 54 -16.25 10.88 -12.78
N THR A 55 -17.18 11.16 -13.67
CA THR A 55 -17.22 12.43 -14.39
C THR A 55 -18.62 13.04 -14.45
N ASN A 56 -18.68 14.37 -14.37
CA ASN A 56 -19.87 15.14 -14.68
C ASN A 56 -19.79 15.58 -16.15
N GLN A 57 -20.82 15.29 -16.94
CA GLN A 57 -20.93 15.67 -18.36
C GLN A 57 -22.20 16.48 -18.56
N ASP A 58 -22.11 17.77 -18.31
CA ASP A 58 -23.25 18.69 -18.23
C ASP A 58 -24.12 18.70 -19.49
N GLY A 59 -25.35 18.22 -19.38
CA GLY A 59 -26.31 18.19 -20.46
C GLY A 59 -26.02 17.18 -21.58
N LEU A 60 -25.21 16.15 -21.31
CA LEU A 60 -24.95 15.08 -22.26
C LEU A 60 -26.26 14.40 -22.70
N GLY A 61 -26.42 14.25 -24.01
CA GLY A 61 -27.64 13.72 -24.65
C GLY A 61 -28.68 14.78 -24.99
N THR A 62 -28.41 16.05 -24.68
CA THR A 62 -29.27 17.20 -25.10
C THR A 62 -28.70 17.91 -26.31
N GLY A 63 -29.44 18.87 -26.87
CA GLY A 63 -28.94 19.72 -27.94
C GLY A 63 -27.75 20.60 -27.60
N ARG A 64 -27.46 20.77 -26.30
CA ARG A 64 -26.29 21.50 -25.79
C ARG A 64 -25.02 20.67 -25.83
N PHE A 65 -25.13 19.34 -25.60
CA PHE A 65 -24.06 18.39 -25.68
C PHE A 65 -24.56 17.06 -26.30
N PRO A 66 -24.60 16.97 -27.64
CA PRO A 66 -25.09 15.78 -28.30
C PRO A 66 -24.28 14.52 -27.99
N ALA A 67 -24.96 13.40 -27.77
CA ALA A 67 -24.33 12.13 -27.42
C ALA A 67 -23.36 11.66 -28.54
N GLU A 68 -23.67 11.98 -29.80
CA GLU A 68 -22.88 11.66 -31.00
C GLU A 68 -21.51 12.35 -31.01
N THR A 69 -21.32 13.45 -30.28
CA THR A 69 -20.05 14.15 -30.18
C THR A 69 -19.22 13.63 -29.00
N PHE A 70 -19.86 13.16 -27.94
CA PHE A 70 -19.21 12.66 -26.74
C PHE A 70 -18.70 11.23 -26.88
N TRP A 71 -19.56 10.28 -27.27
CA TRP A 71 -19.24 8.85 -27.22
C TRP A 71 -18.06 8.41 -28.07
N PRO A 72 -17.85 8.95 -29.31
CA PRO A 72 -16.65 8.61 -30.06
C PRO A 72 -15.34 8.99 -29.36
N LEU A 73 -15.30 10.12 -28.67
CA LEU A 73 -14.12 10.59 -27.96
C LEU A 73 -13.92 9.82 -26.64
N GLN A 74 -15.00 9.49 -25.95
CA GLN A 74 -14.95 8.61 -24.78
C GLN A 74 -14.40 7.23 -25.14
N GLN A 75 -14.89 6.62 -26.22
CA GLN A 75 -14.40 5.34 -26.71
C GLN A 75 -12.95 5.41 -27.20
N LEU A 76 -12.53 6.52 -27.81
CA LEU A 76 -11.14 6.74 -28.20
C LEU A 76 -10.23 6.76 -26.97
N MET A 77 -10.63 7.48 -25.92
CA MET A 77 -9.90 7.51 -24.65
C MET A 77 -9.78 6.10 -24.04
N GLU A 78 -10.90 5.40 -23.90
CA GLU A 78 -10.95 4.04 -23.32
C GLU A 78 -10.05 3.07 -24.09
N ARG A 79 -10.20 2.98 -25.41
CA ARG A 79 -9.37 2.09 -26.26
C ARG A 79 -7.89 2.43 -26.20
N THR A 80 -7.55 3.73 -26.13
CA THR A 80 -6.15 4.14 -25.99
C THR A 80 -5.58 3.70 -24.67
N LEU A 81 -6.32 3.88 -23.59
CA LEU A 81 -5.89 3.46 -22.24
C LEU A 81 -5.82 1.94 -22.10
N GLU A 82 -6.82 1.22 -22.63
CA GLU A 82 -6.81 -0.26 -22.66
C GLU A 82 -5.63 -0.81 -23.45
N GLY A 83 -5.29 -0.19 -24.58
CA GLY A 83 -4.11 -0.55 -25.39
C GLY A 83 -2.78 -0.39 -24.63
N GLU A 84 -2.73 0.48 -23.63
CA GLU A 84 -1.60 0.68 -22.73
C GLU A 84 -1.71 -0.15 -21.42
N GLY A 85 -2.69 -1.07 -21.32
CA GLY A 85 -2.90 -1.92 -20.16
C GLY A 85 -3.61 -1.23 -18.99
N ILE A 86 -4.23 -0.08 -19.21
CA ILE A 86 -4.98 0.69 -18.22
C ILE A 86 -6.45 0.36 -18.36
N VAL A 87 -7.01 -0.38 -17.41
CA VAL A 87 -8.42 -0.79 -17.43
C VAL A 87 -9.14 -0.18 -16.24
N PHE A 88 -10.24 0.53 -16.52
CA PHE A 88 -11.15 0.98 -15.47
C PHE A 88 -12.12 -0.15 -15.12
N ASP A 89 -12.27 -0.42 -13.82
CA ASP A 89 -13.28 -1.37 -13.33
C ASP A 89 -14.69 -0.89 -13.67
N GLU A 90 -14.87 0.42 -13.70
CA GLU A 90 -16.14 1.05 -14.01
C GLU A 90 -15.95 2.51 -14.46
N ILE A 91 -16.87 2.97 -15.28
CA ILE A 91 -16.97 4.35 -15.78
C ILE A 91 -18.34 4.89 -15.37
N LEU A 92 -18.34 5.92 -14.52
CA LEU A 92 -19.51 6.53 -13.93
C LEU A 92 -19.67 7.94 -14.48
N ILE A 93 -20.78 8.19 -15.18
CA ILE A 93 -21.06 9.45 -15.85
C ILE A 93 -22.38 10.01 -15.32
N ASP A 94 -22.36 11.23 -14.82
CA ASP A 94 -23.57 12.02 -14.53
C ASP A 94 -23.77 13.02 -15.64
N SER A 95 -24.95 13.00 -16.26
CA SER A 95 -25.31 13.87 -17.39
C SER A 95 -26.16 15.08 -17.00
N SER A 96 -26.49 15.22 -15.70
CA SER A 96 -27.37 16.27 -15.21
C SER A 96 -26.71 17.65 -15.23
N LEU A 97 -27.53 18.66 -15.36
CA LEU A 97 -27.12 20.05 -15.21
C LEU A 97 -26.98 20.42 -13.72
N PRO A 98 -26.16 21.43 -13.39
CA PRO A 98 -25.99 21.85 -11.99
C PRO A 98 -27.30 22.20 -11.28
N GLU A 99 -28.23 22.84 -11.98
CA GLU A 99 -29.54 23.27 -11.48
C GLU A 99 -30.52 22.12 -11.21
N GLU A 100 -30.24 20.90 -11.68
CA GLU A 100 -31.07 19.72 -11.42
C GLU A 100 -30.75 19.08 -10.06
N TYR A 101 -29.68 19.49 -9.41
CA TYR A 101 -29.26 19.01 -8.07
C TYR A 101 -29.23 17.47 -7.96
N SER A 102 -28.83 16.78 -9.04
CA SER A 102 -28.73 15.32 -9.08
C SER A 102 -27.84 14.78 -7.96
N PHE A 103 -28.31 13.76 -7.26
CA PHE A 103 -27.52 13.07 -6.23
C PHE A 103 -26.31 12.33 -6.82
N GLY A 104 -26.35 11.97 -8.11
CA GLY A 104 -25.25 11.35 -8.85
C GLY A 104 -24.14 12.34 -9.22
N ARG A 105 -24.51 13.61 -9.44
CA ARG A 105 -23.56 14.65 -9.85
C ARG A 105 -22.60 15.01 -8.74
N LYS A 106 -21.27 14.99 -9.02
CA LYS A 106 -20.25 15.47 -8.06
C LYS A 106 -20.55 16.90 -7.62
N PRO A 107 -20.54 17.22 -6.31
CA PRO A 107 -20.00 16.41 -5.21
C PRO A 107 -20.97 15.39 -4.57
N GLY A 108 -22.14 15.14 -5.15
CA GLY A 108 -23.06 14.08 -4.71
C GLY A 108 -22.42 12.68 -4.87
N ILE A 109 -22.85 11.74 -4.01
CA ILE A 109 -22.25 10.40 -3.92
C ILE A 109 -23.06 9.32 -4.63
N GLY A 110 -24.19 9.64 -5.28
CA GLY A 110 -25.13 8.67 -5.81
C GLY A 110 -24.51 7.66 -6.78
N LEU A 111 -23.58 8.07 -7.65
CA LEU A 111 -22.89 7.15 -8.56
C LEU A 111 -21.89 6.22 -7.82
N VAL A 112 -21.34 6.65 -6.70
CA VAL A 112 -20.27 5.96 -5.99
C VAL A 112 -20.74 5.28 -4.69
N GLU A 113 -22.00 5.46 -4.29
CA GLU A 113 -22.58 4.94 -3.04
C GLU A 113 -22.36 3.44 -2.85
N LYS A 114 -22.45 2.65 -3.93
CA LYS A 114 -22.23 1.20 -3.92
C LYS A 114 -20.81 0.77 -3.48
N TYR A 115 -19.84 1.70 -3.53
CA TYR A 115 -18.47 1.45 -3.07
C TYR A 115 -18.30 1.72 -1.58
N LEU A 116 -19.22 2.49 -0.95
CA LEU A 116 -19.14 2.90 0.45
C LEU A 116 -19.61 1.78 1.38
N ASN A 117 -18.80 0.75 1.49
CA ASN A 117 -19.08 -0.42 2.33
C ASN A 117 -17.81 -0.91 3.04
N GLU A 118 -17.93 -1.93 3.87
CA GLU A 118 -16.83 -2.51 4.66
C GLU A 118 -15.65 -3.06 3.85
N ASN A 119 -15.85 -3.30 2.55
CA ASN A 119 -14.80 -3.78 1.65
C ASN A 119 -13.93 -2.65 1.07
N LEU A 120 -14.28 -1.39 1.24
CA LEU A 120 -13.47 -0.25 0.84
C LEU A 120 -12.35 0.01 1.86
N ASP A 121 -11.12 0.20 1.37
CA ASP A 121 -10.01 0.71 2.17
C ASP A 121 -10.07 2.24 2.21
N TYR A 122 -10.79 2.79 3.19
CA TYR A 122 -10.99 4.24 3.34
C TYR A 122 -9.67 5.01 3.54
N GLU A 123 -8.67 4.37 4.17
CA GLU A 123 -7.38 5.01 4.44
C GLU A 123 -6.51 5.17 3.20
N ASN A 124 -6.63 4.22 2.28
CA ASN A 124 -5.77 4.13 1.09
C ASN A 124 -6.54 4.25 -0.23
N SER A 125 -7.79 4.72 -0.21
CA SER A 125 -8.54 5.08 -1.41
C SER A 125 -8.58 6.59 -1.57
N TYR A 126 -8.62 7.06 -2.83
CA TYR A 126 -8.52 8.50 -3.11
C TYR A 126 -9.49 8.92 -4.22
N VAL A 127 -9.90 10.19 -4.16
CA VAL A 127 -10.50 10.88 -5.30
C VAL A 127 -9.42 11.76 -5.93
N ILE A 128 -9.25 11.68 -7.25
CA ILE A 128 -8.28 12.43 -8.03
C ILE A 128 -9.03 13.32 -9.01
N GLY A 129 -8.82 14.63 -8.95
CA GLY A 129 -9.48 15.58 -9.83
C GLY A 129 -8.89 16.97 -9.74
N ASP A 130 -9.32 17.85 -10.65
CA ASP A 130 -8.82 19.23 -10.78
C ASP A 130 -9.80 20.28 -10.28
N ARG A 131 -10.99 19.87 -9.82
CA ARG A 131 -12.05 20.78 -9.38
C ARG A 131 -12.35 20.67 -7.87
N LEU A 132 -12.92 21.75 -7.34
CA LEU A 132 -13.45 21.79 -5.97
C LEU A 132 -14.45 20.65 -5.72
N THR A 133 -15.31 20.37 -6.70
CA THR A 133 -16.34 19.31 -6.60
C THR A 133 -15.76 17.91 -6.43
N ASP A 134 -14.55 17.64 -6.93
CA ASP A 134 -13.85 16.36 -6.72
C ASP A 134 -13.36 16.24 -5.28
N MET A 135 -12.82 17.33 -4.74
CA MET A 135 -12.34 17.36 -3.35
C MET A 135 -13.50 17.31 -2.35
N GLN A 136 -14.64 17.93 -2.70
CA GLN A 136 -15.88 17.80 -1.94
C GLN A 136 -16.46 16.37 -2.04
N LEU A 137 -16.37 15.73 -3.21
CA LEU A 137 -16.74 14.31 -3.35
C LEU A 137 -15.88 13.45 -2.41
N ALA A 138 -14.57 13.66 -2.37
CA ALA A 138 -13.68 12.96 -1.43
C ALA A 138 -14.15 13.11 0.02
N ALA A 139 -14.50 14.34 0.44
CA ALA A 139 -15.03 14.62 1.77
C ALA A 139 -16.34 13.87 2.03
N ASN A 140 -17.28 13.91 1.09
CA ASN A 140 -18.59 13.27 1.21
C ASN A 140 -18.52 11.74 1.24
N MET A 141 -17.49 11.16 0.62
CA MET A 141 -17.18 9.72 0.65
C MET A 141 -16.39 9.32 1.90
N GLY A 142 -15.91 10.24 2.73
CA GLY A 142 -14.98 9.96 3.82
C GLY A 142 -13.58 9.51 3.33
N LEU A 143 -13.21 9.90 2.10
CA LEU A 143 -11.93 9.60 1.48
C LEU A 143 -11.00 10.81 1.49
N LYS A 144 -9.77 10.58 1.02
CA LYS A 144 -8.76 11.62 0.83
C LYS A 144 -8.74 12.08 -0.63
N GLY A 145 -8.47 13.37 -0.85
CA GLY A 145 -8.37 13.98 -2.17
C GLY A 145 -6.93 14.13 -2.64
N ILE A 146 -6.69 13.89 -3.93
CA ILE A 146 -5.48 14.26 -4.66
C ILE A 146 -5.88 15.32 -5.67
N TYR A 147 -5.42 16.54 -5.49
CA TYR A 147 -5.82 17.68 -6.30
C TYR A 147 -4.83 17.97 -7.44
N LEU A 148 -5.33 17.97 -8.68
CA LEU A 148 -4.55 18.35 -9.86
C LEU A 148 -4.57 19.86 -10.07
N GLY A 149 -3.92 20.62 -9.21
CA GLY A 149 -3.92 22.07 -9.28
C GLY A 149 -2.76 22.68 -8.51
N MET A 150 -2.93 23.95 -8.16
CA MET A 150 -1.95 24.70 -7.38
C MET A 150 -2.56 25.31 -6.10
N GLN A 151 -3.88 25.17 -5.91
CA GLN A 151 -4.61 25.78 -4.82
C GLN A 151 -4.60 24.87 -3.58
N ASP A 152 -4.47 25.45 -2.41
CA ASP A 152 -4.58 24.75 -1.12
C ASP A 152 -6.03 24.85 -0.60
N TRP A 153 -6.66 23.70 -0.39
CA TRP A 153 -8.03 23.58 0.12
C TRP A 153 -7.99 23.14 1.58
N LYS A 154 -7.70 24.08 2.53
CA LYS A 154 -7.47 23.78 3.95
C LYS A 154 -8.63 23.09 4.67
N ASP A 155 -9.86 23.31 4.21
CA ASP A 155 -11.08 22.76 4.84
C ASP A 155 -11.54 21.42 4.22
N LEU A 156 -10.78 20.89 3.25
CA LEU A 156 -11.09 19.64 2.57
C LEU A 156 -9.99 18.60 2.81
N PRO A 157 -10.30 17.29 2.70
CA PRO A 157 -9.36 16.21 3.00
C PRO A 157 -8.30 16.03 1.90
N VAL A 158 -7.73 17.12 1.38
CA VAL A 158 -6.67 17.09 0.36
C VAL A 158 -5.35 16.71 1.01
N VAL A 159 -4.78 15.60 0.58
CA VAL A 159 -3.52 15.07 1.13
C VAL A 159 -2.34 15.20 0.18
N TYR A 160 -2.60 15.51 -1.08
CA TYR A 160 -1.57 15.74 -2.08
C TYR A 160 -2.04 16.69 -3.16
N VAL A 161 -1.15 17.60 -3.58
CA VAL A 161 -1.41 18.58 -4.64
C VAL A 161 -0.28 18.50 -5.65
N SER A 162 -0.60 18.25 -6.92
CA SER A 162 0.38 18.24 -8.01
C SER A 162 -0.31 18.31 -9.36
N ARG A 163 0.30 19.00 -10.33
CA ARG A 163 -0.06 18.92 -11.75
C ARG A 163 0.75 17.87 -12.53
N ASP A 164 1.69 17.22 -11.87
CA ASP A 164 2.53 16.18 -12.50
C ASP A 164 2.04 14.78 -12.09
N TRP A 165 1.52 14.04 -13.05
CA TRP A 165 1.06 12.68 -12.88
C TRP A 165 2.16 11.70 -12.43
N ASN A 166 3.44 11.95 -12.75
CA ASN A 166 4.54 11.12 -12.24
C ASN A 166 4.73 11.33 -10.73
N MET A 167 4.50 12.55 -10.24
CA MET A 167 4.56 12.84 -8.80
C MET A 167 3.35 12.21 -8.07
N ILE A 168 2.17 12.20 -8.70
CA ILE A 168 0.99 11.51 -8.17
C ILE A 168 1.24 10.00 -8.08
N TYR A 169 1.79 9.39 -9.14
CA TYR A 169 2.18 7.99 -9.12
C TYR A 169 3.20 7.70 -8.00
N ALA A 170 4.24 8.51 -7.85
CA ALA A 170 5.23 8.32 -6.78
C ALA A 170 4.61 8.38 -5.38
N PHE A 171 3.70 9.33 -5.14
CA PHE A 171 2.93 9.45 -3.91
C PHE A 171 2.07 8.19 -3.65
N LEU A 172 1.32 7.71 -4.66
CA LEU A 172 0.46 6.55 -4.55
C LEU A 172 1.27 5.26 -4.33
N LYS A 173 2.39 5.09 -5.04
CA LYS A 173 3.29 3.95 -4.86
C LYS A 173 3.82 3.86 -3.43
N GLN A 174 4.31 4.97 -2.88
CA GLN A 174 4.77 5.02 -1.50
C GLN A 174 3.66 4.66 -0.50
N ARG A 175 2.42 5.08 -0.76
CA ARG A 175 1.27 4.81 0.11
C ARG A 175 0.71 3.41 -0.04
N SER A 176 0.80 2.80 -1.21
CA SER A 176 0.25 1.47 -1.47
C SER A 176 0.89 0.38 -0.61
N ARG A 177 2.15 0.58 -0.17
CA ARG A 177 2.94 -0.36 0.63
C ARG A 177 3.16 0.10 2.08
N ARG A 178 2.34 1.03 2.55
CA ARG A 178 2.30 1.46 3.96
C ARG A 178 1.06 0.88 4.64
N VAL A 179 1.25 0.33 5.84
CA VAL A 179 0.21 -0.32 6.64
C VAL A 179 0.35 0.10 8.08
N GLU A 180 -0.77 0.35 8.74
CA GLU A 180 -0.85 0.45 10.19
C GLU A 180 -1.85 -0.60 10.70
N ARG A 181 -1.48 -1.28 11.78
CA ARG A 181 -2.34 -2.25 12.47
C ARG A 181 -2.31 -2.03 13.96
N VAL A 182 -3.48 -2.23 14.56
CA VAL A 182 -3.65 -2.33 16.00
C VAL A 182 -4.33 -3.67 16.31
N ARG A 183 -3.75 -4.44 17.21
CA ARG A 183 -4.36 -5.64 17.78
C ARG A 183 -4.41 -5.48 19.29
N LYS A 184 -5.60 -5.64 19.85
CA LYS A 184 -5.82 -5.56 21.28
C LYS A 184 -6.44 -6.86 21.78
N THR A 185 -5.83 -7.45 22.79
CA THR A 185 -6.35 -8.60 23.55
C THR A 185 -6.51 -8.19 25.02
N GLU A 186 -6.78 -9.13 25.90
CA GLU A 186 -6.73 -8.90 27.35
C GLU A 186 -5.28 -8.83 27.87
N GLU A 187 -4.35 -9.48 27.15
CA GLU A 187 -2.94 -9.64 27.51
C GLU A 187 -2.03 -8.58 26.88
N THR A 188 -2.35 -8.15 25.65
CA THR A 188 -1.50 -7.25 24.88
C THR A 188 -2.28 -6.17 24.14
N ASN A 189 -1.61 -5.03 23.90
CA ASN A 189 -2.03 -4.01 22.94
C ASN A 189 -0.84 -3.69 22.03
N VAL A 190 -0.91 -4.18 20.80
CA VAL A 190 0.15 -4.07 19.81
C VAL A 190 -0.27 -3.09 18.71
N ARG A 191 0.51 -2.04 18.49
CA ARG A 191 0.37 -1.10 17.37
C ARG A 191 1.64 -1.13 16.51
N ILE A 192 1.50 -1.41 15.23
CA ILE A 192 2.60 -1.44 14.26
C ILE A 192 2.26 -0.61 13.04
N SER A 193 3.15 0.31 12.66
CA SER A 193 3.17 1.00 11.38
C SER A 193 4.38 0.56 10.57
N LEU A 194 4.15 0.03 9.38
CA LEU A 194 5.16 -0.46 8.45
C LEU A 194 5.06 0.27 7.13
N ASN A 195 6.20 0.71 6.58
CA ASN A 195 6.32 1.19 5.20
C ASN A 195 7.45 0.44 4.49
N LEU A 196 7.11 -0.38 3.50
CA LEU A 196 8.10 -1.15 2.73
C LEU A 196 8.94 -0.28 1.78
N GLU A 197 8.45 0.92 1.41
CA GLU A 197 9.19 1.93 0.65
C GLU A 197 9.89 2.94 1.58
N GLY A 198 10.33 2.48 2.75
CA GLY A 198 10.97 3.28 3.77
C GLY A 198 12.45 3.56 3.50
N SER A 199 13.06 4.25 4.45
CA SER A 199 14.48 4.63 4.46
C SER A 199 15.29 3.92 5.56
N GLY A 200 14.67 3.02 6.32
CA GLY A 200 15.28 2.30 7.43
C GLY A 200 15.13 3.00 8.78
N ARG A 201 14.15 3.92 8.91
CA ARG A 201 13.82 4.57 10.18
C ARG A 201 13.04 3.63 11.07
N GLY A 202 13.47 3.49 12.32
CA GLY A 202 12.81 2.65 13.33
C GLY A 202 12.50 3.43 14.59
N LYS A 203 11.31 3.18 15.16
CA LYS A 203 10.94 3.55 16.52
C LYS A 203 10.23 2.34 17.16
N VAL A 204 10.83 1.75 18.17
CA VAL A 204 10.34 0.51 18.76
C VAL A 204 10.29 0.65 20.26
N HIS A 205 9.20 0.21 20.85
CA HIS A 205 9.01 0.13 22.28
C HIS A 205 8.07 -1.04 22.61
N THR A 206 8.65 -2.15 23.08
CA THR A 206 7.90 -3.34 23.50
C THR A 206 7.95 -3.56 25.03
N GLY A 207 8.81 -2.83 25.72
CA GLY A 207 9.11 -3.03 27.12
C GLY A 207 10.23 -4.05 27.38
N ILE A 208 10.77 -4.69 26.33
CA ILE A 208 11.88 -5.64 26.38
C ILE A 208 13.04 -5.04 25.58
N ALA A 209 14.03 -4.48 26.27
CA ALA A 209 15.05 -3.62 25.65
C ALA A 209 15.90 -4.34 24.60
N PHE A 210 16.25 -5.60 24.84
CA PHE A 210 17.01 -6.39 23.87
C PHE A 210 16.17 -6.70 22.62
N PHE A 211 14.90 -6.99 22.79
CA PHE A 211 13.98 -7.25 21.68
C PHE A 211 13.74 -5.97 20.86
N ASP A 212 13.59 -4.81 21.50
CA ASP A 212 13.51 -3.51 20.82
C ASP A 212 14.73 -3.28 19.92
N HIS A 213 15.93 -3.57 20.44
CA HIS A 213 17.18 -3.48 19.68
C HIS A 213 17.18 -4.41 18.46
N MET A 214 16.66 -5.63 18.58
CA MET A 214 16.55 -6.59 17.47
C MET A 214 15.55 -6.12 16.41
N LEU A 215 14.40 -5.60 16.78
CA LEU A 215 13.41 -5.07 15.85
C LEU A 215 13.92 -3.83 15.09
N LEU A 216 14.75 -3.00 15.72
CA LEU A 216 15.43 -1.89 15.06
C LEU A 216 16.40 -2.36 13.96
N GLN A 217 17.00 -3.56 14.10
CA GLN A 217 17.79 -4.16 13.00
C GLN A 217 16.90 -4.47 11.79
N VAL A 218 15.65 -4.91 12.00
CA VAL A 218 14.71 -5.16 10.92
C VAL A 218 14.44 -3.88 10.13
N ALA A 219 14.17 -2.76 10.80
CA ALA A 219 13.98 -1.48 10.14
C ALA A 219 15.24 -1.07 9.34
N ARG A 220 16.37 -0.98 10.02
CA ARG A 220 17.62 -0.42 9.48
C ARG A 220 18.17 -1.22 8.31
N HIS A 221 18.34 -2.53 8.49
CA HIS A 221 18.92 -3.41 7.48
C HIS A 221 17.91 -3.86 6.41
N GLY A 222 16.62 -3.90 6.77
CA GLY A 222 15.51 -4.12 5.84
C GLY A 222 15.24 -2.93 4.92
N GLY A 223 15.68 -1.72 5.31
CA GLY A 223 15.38 -0.49 4.57
C GLY A 223 13.90 -0.11 4.62
N VAL A 224 13.17 -0.62 5.62
CA VAL A 224 11.75 -0.31 5.84
C VAL A 224 11.60 0.71 6.96
N ASP A 225 10.59 1.58 6.89
CA ASP A 225 10.25 2.39 8.07
C ASP A 225 9.32 1.58 8.96
N LEU A 226 9.63 1.50 10.27
CA LEU A 226 8.96 0.63 11.23
C LEU A 226 8.75 1.36 12.56
N GLU A 227 7.49 1.52 12.94
CA GLU A 227 7.12 2.00 14.27
C GLU A 227 6.34 0.90 14.99
N ILE A 228 6.80 0.52 16.18
CA ILE A 228 6.20 -0.52 17.03
C ILE A 228 5.98 0.05 18.42
N GLU A 229 4.76 -0.02 18.91
CA GLU A 229 4.40 0.27 20.29
C GLU A 229 3.61 -0.92 20.85
N VAL A 230 4.12 -1.53 21.90
CA VAL A 230 3.48 -2.68 22.56
C VAL A 230 3.34 -2.42 24.05
N ARG A 231 2.19 -2.80 24.58
CA ARG A 231 1.94 -2.90 26.04
C ARG A 231 1.42 -4.30 26.28
N GLY A 232 2.25 -5.15 26.86
CA GLY A 232 1.90 -6.51 27.25
C GLY A 232 1.94 -6.67 28.76
N ASP A 233 1.51 -7.82 29.21
CA ASP A 233 1.45 -8.26 30.60
C ASP A 233 2.82 -8.82 31.07
N LEU A 234 3.87 -8.00 30.95
CA LEU A 234 5.25 -8.36 31.28
C LEU A 234 5.46 -8.78 32.76
N GLU A 235 4.48 -8.51 33.63
CA GLU A 235 4.42 -9.04 34.98
C GLU A 235 4.14 -10.56 35.01
N VAL A 236 3.61 -11.13 33.92
CA VAL A 236 3.47 -12.58 33.74
C VAL A 236 4.79 -13.14 33.18
N ASP A 237 5.08 -12.80 31.92
CA ASP A 237 6.35 -13.04 31.24
C ASP A 237 6.43 -12.28 29.90
N GLU A 238 7.44 -12.55 29.07
CA GLU A 238 7.67 -11.92 27.78
C GLU A 238 6.89 -12.59 26.63
N HIS A 239 6.28 -13.73 26.86
CA HIS A 239 5.73 -14.64 25.85
C HIS A 239 4.68 -13.94 24.95
N HIS A 240 3.60 -13.44 25.57
CA HIS A 240 2.51 -12.79 24.85
C HIS A 240 2.98 -11.56 24.08
N THR A 241 3.87 -10.76 24.69
CA THR A 241 4.44 -9.56 24.06
C THR A 241 5.21 -9.90 22.79
N ILE A 242 6.07 -10.91 22.83
CA ILE A 242 6.95 -11.29 21.71
C ILE A 242 6.14 -11.98 20.59
N GLU A 243 5.27 -12.93 20.92
CA GLU A 243 4.46 -13.64 19.93
C GLU A 243 3.48 -12.72 19.22
N ASP A 244 2.74 -11.88 19.94
CA ASP A 244 1.78 -10.96 19.38
C ASP A 244 2.47 -9.89 18.50
N THR A 245 3.65 -9.42 18.90
CA THR A 245 4.46 -8.53 18.06
C THR A 245 4.84 -9.21 16.75
N GLY A 246 5.30 -10.46 16.79
CA GLY A 246 5.65 -11.24 15.61
C GLY A 246 4.45 -11.45 14.68
N LEU A 247 3.31 -11.84 15.24
CA LEU A 247 2.08 -12.06 14.50
C LEU A 247 1.61 -10.80 13.78
N VAL A 248 1.49 -9.67 14.50
CA VAL A 248 1.02 -8.39 13.93
C VAL A 248 2.02 -7.85 12.91
N LEU A 249 3.32 -7.96 13.15
CA LEU A 249 4.34 -7.56 12.18
C LEU A 249 4.24 -8.39 10.89
N GLY A 250 4.06 -9.70 11.00
CA GLY A 250 3.83 -10.59 9.86
C GLY A 250 2.58 -10.20 9.07
N GLU A 251 1.48 -9.88 9.76
CA GLU A 251 0.24 -9.39 9.12
C GLU A 251 0.44 -8.04 8.41
N CYS A 252 1.25 -7.13 8.98
CA CYS A 252 1.62 -5.88 8.33
C CYS A 252 2.38 -6.14 7.03
N PHE A 253 3.37 -7.04 7.04
CA PHE A 253 4.10 -7.44 5.82
C PHE A 253 3.16 -8.04 4.78
N ARG A 254 2.30 -8.99 5.15
CA ARG A 254 1.33 -9.60 4.25
C ARG A 254 0.42 -8.57 3.58
N THR A 255 -0.06 -7.60 4.36
CA THR A 255 -0.94 -6.56 3.86
C THR A 255 -0.20 -5.57 2.97
N ALA A 256 1.02 -5.16 3.33
CA ALA A 256 1.84 -4.23 2.57
C ALA A 256 2.36 -4.84 1.25
N LEU A 257 2.55 -6.15 1.19
CA LEU A 257 2.93 -6.88 -0.03
C LEU A 257 1.76 -7.02 -1.02
N GLY A 258 0.52 -6.93 -0.55
CA GLY A 258 -0.68 -6.96 -1.38
C GLY A 258 -0.74 -8.17 -2.31
N SER A 259 -0.92 -7.92 -3.60
CA SER A 259 -0.95 -8.95 -4.66
C SER A 259 0.41 -9.59 -4.95
N LYS A 260 1.48 -9.06 -4.35
CA LYS A 260 2.88 -9.50 -4.59
C LYS A 260 3.35 -9.36 -6.03
N LYS A 261 2.71 -8.48 -6.82
CA LYS A 261 3.16 -8.18 -8.18
C LYS A 261 4.57 -7.61 -8.18
N GLY A 262 5.42 -8.12 -9.05
CA GLY A 262 6.75 -7.60 -9.33
C GLY A 262 7.76 -7.72 -8.22
N ILE A 263 7.47 -8.34 -7.07
CA ILE A 263 8.45 -8.52 -5.99
C ILE A 263 9.49 -9.59 -6.38
N GLU A 264 10.69 -9.50 -5.82
CA GLU A 264 11.73 -10.53 -5.95
C GLU A 264 11.37 -11.83 -5.22
N ARG A 265 10.48 -11.76 -4.23
CA ARG A 265 9.92 -12.87 -3.46
C ARG A 265 10.89 -13.58 -2.51
N TYR A 266 12.17 -13.67 -2.84
CA TYR A 266 13.17 -14.46 -2.11
C TYR A 266 14.27 -13.60 -1.50
N GLY A 267 14.95 -14.12 -0.45
CA GLY A 267 16.07 -13.47 0.20
C GLY A 267 17.08 -14.45 0.81
N PHE A 268 18.26 -13.96 1.23
CA PHE A 268 19.51 -14.69 1.46
C PHE A 268 20.18 -14.40 2.80
N ALA A 269 21.44 -14.86 2.93
CA ALA A 269 22.24 -14.99 4.13
C ALA A 269 23.48 -14.09 4.21
N LEU A 270 24.07 -13.93 5.41
CA LEU A 270 25.32 -13.18 5.63
C LEU A 270 26.09 -13.63 6.89
N PRO A 271 27.42 -13.34 6.99
CA PRO A 271 28.20 -13.49 8.22
C PRO A 271 28.12 -12.23 9.10
N MET A 272 28.35 -12.39 10.40
CA MET A 272 28.56 -11.31 11.36
C MET A 272 29.55 -11.75 12.44
N ASP A 273 30.72 -11.15 12.48
CA ASP A 273 31.81 -11.45 13.40
C ASP A 273 32.07 -12.97 13.53
N ASP A 274 31.89 -13.53 14.73
CA ASP A 274 32.01 -14.96 15.02
C ASP A 274 30.80 -15.80 14.55
N SER A 275 29.74 -15.14 14.04
CA SER A 275 28.50 -15.82 13.69
C SER A 275 28.33 -15.94 12.20
N LYS A 276 27.85 -17.12 11.76
CA LYS A 276 27.43 -17.42 10.40
C LYS A 276 25.93 -17.70 10.41
N THR A 277 25.17 -16.92 9.63
CA THR A 277 23.73 -17.06 9.58
C THR A 277 23.24 -17.19 8.14
N GLU A 278 22.39 -18.17 7.91
CA GLU A 278 21.65 -18.40 6.67
C GLU A 278 20.16 -18.21 6.95
N VAL A 279 19.54 -17.27 6.25
CA VAL A 279 18.10 -17.01 6.30
C VAL A 279 17.55 -17.10 4.89
N LEU A 280 16.74 -18.12 4.63
CA LEU A 280 16.04 -18.30 3.38
C LEU A 280 14.58 -17.93 3.58
N LEU A 281 14.10 -16.94 2.84
CA LEU A 281 12.76 -16.38 2.94
C LEU A 281 12.02 -16.57 1.61
N ASP A 282 10.74 -17.00 1.68
CA ASP A 282 9.82 -17.04 0.55
C ASP A 282 8.45 -16.51 0.94
N PHE A 283 8.02 -15.39 0.37
CA PHE A 283 6.67 -14.85 0.51
C PHE A 283 5.64 -15.66 -0.30
N GLY A 284 5.71 -16.98 -0.20
CA GLY A 284 4.94 -17.95 -0.99
C GLY A 284 3.48 -18.17 -0.59
N GLY A 285 2.94 -17.44 0.38
CA GLY A 285 1.53 -17.53 0.79
C GLY A 285 1.20 -18.75 1.68
N ARG A 286 2.19 -19.47 2.19
CA ARG A 286 2.04 -20.59 3.12
C ARG A 286 2.99 -20.45 4.29
N MET A 287 2.51 -20.71 5.50
CA MET A 287 3.32 -20.66 6.71
C MET A 287 4.23 -21.88 6.79
N TYR A 288 5.53 -21.65 7.00
CA TYR A 288 6.49 -22.69 7.38
C TYR A 288 7.70 -22.06 8.05
N LEU A 289 8.14 -22.61 9.18
CA LEU A 289 9.41 -22.25 9.82
C LEU A 289 10.28 -23.49 9.97
N LYS A 290 11.48 -23.48 9.39
CA LYS A 290 12.55 -24.41 9.71
C LYS A 290 13.58 -23.67 10.57
N TRP A 291 13.86 -24.20 11.75
CA TRP A 291 14.76 -23.58 12.73
C TRP A 291 15.89 -24.52 13.10
N GLU A 292 17.10 -24.16 12.74
CA GLU A 292 18.34 -24.92 13.01
C GLU A 292 19.32 -23.98 13.74
N VAL A 293 18.97 -23.57 14.97
CA VAL A 293 19.77 -22.70 15.83
C VAL A 293 19.68 -23.20 17.25
N GLU A 294 20.82 -23.25 17.93
CA GLU A 294 20.93 -23.53 19.36
C GLU A 294 21.58 -22.35 20.08
N PHE A 295 21.05 -21.98 21.23
CA PHE A 295 21.58 -20.91 22.04
C PHE A 295 22.26 -21.48 23.27
N SER A 296 23.48 -21.02 23.58
CA SER A 296 24.25 -21.45 24.74
C SER A 296 23.84 -20.75 26.03
N ARG A 297 23.01 -19.73 25.98
CA ARG A 297 22.53 -18.94 27.12
C ARG A 297 21.00 -18.89 27.09
N GLU A 298 20.38 -18.97 28.29
CA GLU A 298 18.92 -18.86 28.42
C GLU A 298 18.41 -17.45 28.20
N TYR A 299 19.21 -16.43 28.53
CA TYR A 299 18.86 -15.02 28.39
C TYR A 299 19.97 -14.21 27.71
N VAL A 300 19.58 -13.21 26.94
CA VAL A 300 20.43 -12.09 26.51
C VAL A 300 19.72 -10.79 26.88
N GLY A 301 20.35 -10.00 27.77
CA GLY A 301 19.68 -8.85 28.36
C GLY A 301 18.45 -9.32 29.17
N ASP A 302 17.31 -8.73 28.86
CA ASP A 302 15.98 -8.99 29.43
C ASP A 302 15.12 -9.93 28.55
N CYS A 303 15.70 -10.58 27.55
CA CYS A 303 14.98 -11.42 26.59
C CYS A 303 15.39 -12.90 26.73
N PRO A 304 14.44 -13.82 26.95
CA PRO A 304 14.69 -15.26 26.88
C PRO A 304 15.04 -15.67 25.45
N THR A 305 16.08 -16.46 25.27
CA THR A 305 16.54 -16.83 23.91
C THR A 305 15.59 -17.77 23.17
N GLU A 306 14.84 -18.58 23.86
CA GLU A 306 13.79 -19.43 23.28
C GLU A 306 12.72 -18.60 22.55
N MET A 307 12.39 -17.40 23.06
CA MET A 307 11.39 -16.52 22.47
C MET A 307 11.77 -15.97 21.10
N ILE A 308 13.04 -16.04 20.73
CA ILE A 308 13.48 -15.65 19.36
C ILE A 308 12.85 -16.58 18.31
N ARG A 309 12.82 -17.89 18.56
CA ARG A 309 12.13 -18.84 17.66
C ARG A 309 10.63 -18.57 17.63
N HIS A 310 10.00 -18.29 18.77
CA HIS A 310 8.56 -17.98 18.86
C HIS A 310 8.20 -16.73 18.06
N PHE A 311 9.00 -15.67 18.16
CA PHE A 311 8.83 -14.47 17.33
C PHE A 311 8.79 -14.79 15.82
N PHE A 312 9.78 -15.55 15.32
CA PHE A 312 9.82 -15.91 13.89
C PHE A 312 8.69 -16.86 13.48
N ALA A 313 8.24 -17.74 14.37
CA ALA A 313 7.07 -18.60 14.12
C ALA A 313 5.79 -17.76 13.96
N SER A 314 5.56 -16.83 14.88
CA SER A 314 4.41 -15.90 14.86
C SER A 314 4.48 -14.96 13.66
N PHE A 315 5.66 -14.46 13.32
CA PHE A 315 5.85 -13.68 12.08
C PHE A 315 5.48 -14.49 10.83
N CYS A 316 5.95 -15.73 10.69
CA CYS A 316 5.62 -16.61 9.57
C CYS A 316 4.12 -16.89 9.47
N GLN A 317 3.45 -17.06 10.62
CA GLN A 317 2.01 -17.23 10.69
C GLN A 317 1.27 -15.97 10.21
N GLY A 318 1.61 -14.80 10.73
CA GLY A 318 0.98 -13.54 10.33
C GLY A 318 1.23 -13.20 8.87
N CYS A 319 2.46 -13.39 8.40
CA CYS A 319 2.89 -13.07 7.03
C CYS A 319 2.46 -14.11 5.98
N MET A 320 2.18 -15.36 6.38
CA MET A 320 1.99 -16.50 5.49
C MET A 320 3.19 -16.69 4.56
N CYS A 321 4.39 -16.84 5.16
CA CYS A 321 5.65 -17.02 4.45
C CYS A 321 6.39 -18.28 4.92
N ASN A 322 7.35 -18.73 4.11
CA ASN A 322 8.30 -19.75 4.52
C ASN A 322 9.59 -19.07 4.98
N LEU A 323 10.13 -19.55 6.08
CA LEU A 323 11.40 -19.08 6.63
C LEU A 323 12.24 -20.27 7.06
N HIS A 324 13.47 -20.36 6.57
CA HIS A 324 14.46 -21.31 7.05
C HIS A 324 15.59 -20.50 7.67
N VAL A 325 15.90 -20.81 8.92
CA VAL A 325 16.98 -20.17 9.68
C VAL A 325 17.96 -21.23 10.13
N LYS A 326 19.22 -21.06 9.74
CA LYS A 326 20.34 -21.82 10.24
C LYS A 326 21.44 -20.87 10.67
N ALA A 327 21.86 -20.96 11.92
CA ALA A 327 22.88 -20.09 12.45
C ALA A 327 23.78 -20.82 13.43
N ASP A 328 25.06 -20.44 13.43
CA ASP A 328 26.12 -20.95 14.29
C ASP A 328 27.04 -19.79 14.72
N GLY A 329 27.50 -19.77 15.96
CA GLY A 329 28.34 -18.71 16.52
C GLY A 329 28.62 -18.94 18.00
N GLU A 330 29.69 -18.32 18.50
CA GLU A 330 30.11 -18.49 19.88
C GLU A 330 29.38 -17.58 20.85
N ASN A 331 29.10 -16.34 20.45
CA ASN A 331 28.41 -15.34 21.28
C ASN A 331 26.92 -15.32 20.98
N THR A 332 26.07 -15.68 21.95
CA THR A 332 24.62 -15.72 21.79
C THR A 332 24.01 -14.37 21.38
N HIS A 333 24.55 -13.23 21.87
CA HIS A 333 24.09 -11.89 21.42
C HIS A 333 24.38 -11.68 19.93
N HIS A 334 25.64 -11.91 19.50
CA HIS A 334 26.01 -11.80 18.08
C HIS A 334 25.21 -12.76 17.21
N LEU A 335 24.96 -13.98 17.70
CA LEU A 335 24.18 -14.98 16.98
C LEU A 335 22.74 -14.50 16.75
N ILE A 336 22.04 -13.99 17.76
CA ILE A 336 20.69 -13.46 17.64
C ILE A 336 20.69 -12.23 16.72
N GLU A 337 21.61 -11.29 16.93
CA GLU A 337 21.69 -10.07 16.12
C GLU A 337 21.99 -10.41 14.65
N SER A 338 22.84 -11.41 14.37
CA SER A 338 23.12 -11.87 13.00
C SER A 338 21.87 -12.45 12.33
N ILE A 339 21.01 -13.17 13.07
CA ILE A 339 19.74 -13.70 12.58
C ILE A 339 18.82 -12.55 12.16
N PHE A 340 18.63 -11.53 13.03
CA PHE A 340 17.78 -10.39 12.70
C PHE A 340 18.32 -9.55 11.53
N LYS A 341 19.63 -9.36 11.44
CA LYS A 341 20.28 -8.68 10.29
C LYS A 341 20.12 -9.48 9.00
N ALA A 342 20.35 -10.80 9.05
CA ALA A 342 20.18 -11.68 7.87
C ALA A 342 18.71 -11.71 7.43
N PHE A 343 17.77 -11.82 8.35
CA PHE A 343 16.35 -11.73 8.08
C PHE A 343 16.00 -10.38 7.43
N ALA A 344 16.45 -9.27 8.02
CA ALA A 344 16.20 -7.93 7.48
C ALA A 344 16.74 -7.75 6.06
N ARG A 345 17.96 -8.24 5.79
CA ARG A 345 18.55 -8.22 4.44
C ARG A 345 17.80 -9.11 3.46
N SER A 346 17.31 -10.27 3.91
CA SER A 346 16.46 -11.15 3.11
C SER A 346 15.13 -10.47 2.78
N VAL A 347 14.51 -9.82 3.75
CA VAL A 347 13.31 -8.99 3.53
C VAL A 347 13.58 -7.91 2.50
N ARG A 348 14.66 -7.12 2.66
CA ARG A 348 15.02 -6.05 1.72
C ARG A 348 15.15 -6.54 0.28
N ALA A 349 15.76 -7.72 0.08
CA ALA A 349 15.85 -8.31 -1.25
C ALA A 349 14.47 -8.77 -1.74
N ALA A 350 13.74 -9.51 -0.93
CA ALA A 350 12.48 -10.14 -1.30
C ALA A 350 11.35 -9.15 -1.62
N VAL A 351 11.29 -8.00 -0.92
CA VAL A 351 10.22 -6.99 -1.11
C VAL A 351 10.49 -6.04 -2.27
N ARG A 352 11.70 -6.04 -2.83
CA ARG A 352 12.07 -5.13 -3.93
C ARG A 352 11.22 -5.44 -5.16
N GLN A 353 10.63 -4.41 -5.74
CA GLN A 353 9.86 -4.53 -6.97
C GLN A 353 10.79 -4.36 -8.18
N THR A 354 10.88 -5.39 -9.03
CA THR A 354 11.72 -5.43 -10.23
C THR A 354 10.97 -5.83 -11.49
N GLY A 355 9.67 -6.13 -11.35
CA GLY A 355 8.80 -6.57 -12.44
C GLY A 355 7.35 -6.17 -12.21
N ILE A 356 6.49 -6.62 -13.13
CA ILE A 356 5.06 -6.31 -13.16
C ILE A 356 4.18 -7.55 -12.98
N THR A 357 4.78 -8.74 -13.00
CA THR A 357 4.04 -10.01 -12.89
C THR A 357 4.21 -10.62 -11.50
N VAL A 358 3.24 -11.44 -11.09
CA VAL A 358 3.38 -12.26 -9.89
C VAL A 358 4.49 -13.30 -10.13
N PRO A 359 5.53 -13.39 -9.27
CA PRO A 359 6.65 -14.31 -9.47
C PRO A 359 6.25 -15.75 -9.13
N SER A 360 5.33 -16.31 -9.91
CA SER A 360 4.77 -17.65 -9.74
C SER A 360 4.34 -18.23 -11.08
N SER A 361 4.75 -19.46 -11.37
CA SER A 361 4.29 -20.21 -12.55
C SER A 361 2.78 -20.48 -12.55
N LYS A 362 2.13 -20.34 -11.39
CA LYS A 362 0.67 -20.50 -11.22
C LYS A 362 -0.10 -19.20 -11.43
N GLY A 363 0.59 -18.07 -11.66
CA GLY A 363 -0.04 -16.75 -11.79
C GLY A 363 -0.62 -16.16 -10.48
N MET A 364 -0.45 -16.88 -9.35
CA MET A 364 -0.91 -16.46 -8.02
C MET A 364 0.03 -16.99 -6.92
N ILE A 365 0.03 -16.29 -5.77
CA ILE A 365 0.75 -16.66 -4.53
C ILE A 365 -0.18 -16.51 -3.34
#